data_48d993524efa94493d0e037d0e07e419
#
_entry.id   48d993524efa94493d0e037d0e07e419
#
_cell.length_a   1.000
_cell.length_b   1.000
_cell.length_c   1.000
_cell.angle_alpha   90.00
_cell.angle_beta   90.00
_cell.angle_gamma   90.00
#
_symmetry.space_group_name_H-M   'P 1'
#
loop_
_entity.id
_entity.type
_entity.pdbx_description
1 polymer ?
#
loop_
_entity_poly.entity_id
_entity_poly.type
_entity_poly.pdbx_seq_one_letter_code
_entity_poly.pdbx_strand_id
1 'polypeptide(L)'
;EAMLMMKERHGDIRSIDIAAELGVTKPSVSYATKRLRENGYITMDKDSLITLTDKGMEIAQRMYERHKLLTQFLTHLGVSEEVAREDACKIEHDISDETFTAIKRHAGVM
;
A
#
# COMPACT_ATOMS: atom_id res chain seq x y z
N GLU A 1 1.87 -1.93 1.81
CA GLU A 1 1.21 -1.37 0.61
C GLU A 1 2.17 -0.49 -0.19
N ALA A 2 2.75 0.52 0.43
CA ALA A 2 3.72 1.40 -0.24
C ALA A 2 4.90 0.61 -0.80
N MET A 3 5.39 -0.38 -0.07
CA MET A 3 6.49 -1.24 -0.51
C MET A 3 6.14 -2.03 -1.76
N LEU A 4 4.92 -2.59 -1.84
CA LEU A 4 4.49 -3.34 -3.01
C LEU A 4 4.34 -2.42 -4.23
N MET A 5 3.77 -1.24 -4.04
CA MET A 5 3.62 -0.26 -5.11
C MET A 5 4.97 0.22 -5.64
N MET A 6 5.93 0.46 -4.76
CA MET A 6 7.29 0.83 -5.15
C MET A 6 8.00 -0.29 -5.88
N LYS A 7 7.83 -1.53 -5.44
CA LYS A 7 8.42 -2.70 -6.09
C LYS A 7 7.92 -2.87 -7.53
N GLU A 8 6.64 -2.63 -7.77
CA GLU A 8 6.09 -2.67 -9.13
C GLU A 8 6.67 -1.57 -10.03
N ARG A 9 6.97 -0.39 -9.46
CA ARG A 9 7.50 0.75 -10.23
C ARG A 9 9.01 0.71 -10.39
N HIS A 10 9.74 0.28 -9.35
CA HIS A 10 11.20 0.42 -9.26
C HIS A 10 11.97 -0.89 -9.16
N GLY A 11 11.28 -2.03 -8.98
CA GLY A 11 11.92 -3.32 -8.75
C GLY A 11 12.30 -3.50 -7.29
N ASP A 12 13.58 -3.33 -6.96
CA ASP A 12 14.06 -3.51 -5.59
C ASP A 12 13.74 -2.32 -4.69
N ILE A 13 13.55 -2.58 -3.40
CA ILE A 13 13.16 -1.56 -2.41
C ILE A 13 14.21 -1.45 -1.32
N ARG A 14 14.59 -0.21 -1.00
CA ARG A 14 15.43 0.11 0.17
C ARG A 14 14.72 1.08 1.09
N SER A 15 15.11 1.11 2.37
CA SER A 15 14.52 2.02 3.37
C SER A 15 14.60 3.49 2.93
N ILE A 16 15.72 3.87 2.32
CA ILE A 16 15.92 5.25 1.85
C ILE A 16 14.94 5.61 0.74
N ASP A 17 14.61 4.63 -0.11
CA ASP A 17 13.65 4.84 -1.21
C ASP A 17 12.25 5.07 -0.66
N ILE A 18 11.88 4.34 0.39
CA ILE A 18 10.59 4.51 1.07
C ILE A 18 10.49 5.90 1.69
N ALA A 19 11.56 6.35 2.37
CA ALA A 19 11.58 7.68 2.97
C ALA A 19 11.38 8.77 1.92
N ALA A 20 12.06 8.67 0.78
CA ALA A 20 11.95 9.63 -0.31
C ALA A 20 10.53 9.63 -0.91
N GLU A 21 9.98 8.45 -1.17
CA GLU A 21 8.64 8.30 -1.78
C GLU A 21 7.53 8.83 -0.88
N LEU A 22 7.60 8.55 0.43
CA LEU A 22 6.57 8.95 1.38
C LEU A 22 6.78 10.36 1.97
N GLY A 23 7.93 10.97 1.71
CA GLY A 23 8.25 12.29 2.25
C GLY A 23 8.43 12.29 3.76
N VAL A 24 8.84 11.16 4.35
CA VAL A 24 9.08 11.03 5.79
C VAL A 24 10.57 10.91 6.08
N THR A 25 10.94 11.05 7.35
CA THR A 25 12.34 10.99 7.76
C THR A 25 12.88 9.56 7.74
N LYS A 26 14.20 9.42 7.54
CA LYS A 26 14.86 8.12 7.62
C LYS A 26 14.68 7.41 8.97
N PRO A 27 14.81 8.10 10.13
CA PRO A 27 14.53 7.47 11.41
C PRO A 27 13.12 6.89 11.55
N SER A 28 12.10 7.58 11.02
CA SER A 28 10.73 7.10 11.03
C SER A 28 10.58 5.81 10.22
N VAL A 29 11.19 5.76 9.03
CA VAL A 29 11.18 4.57 8.19
C VAL A 29 11.94 3.43 8.87
N SER A 30 13.09 3.71 9.47
CA SER A 30 13.88 2.70 10.18
C SER A 30 13.11 2.07 11.33
N TYR A 31 12.37 2.87 12.09
CA TYR A 31 11.52 2.38 13.17
C TYR A 31 10.40 1.48 12.62
N ALA A 32 9.70 1.95 11.60
CA ALA A 32 8.59 1.20 11.00
C ALA A 32 9.07 -0.11 10.37
N THR A 33 10.19 -0.10 9.64
CA THR A 33 10.73 -1.30 9.01
C THR A 33 11.22 -2.30 10.05
N LYS A 34 11.80 -1.83 11.16
CA LYS A 34 12.20 -2.69 12.26
C LYS A 34 11.00 -3.44 12.84
N ARG A 35 9.89 -2.74 13.07
CA ARG A 35 8.66 -3.35 13.58
C ARG A 35 8.09 -4.37 12.61
N LEU A 36 8.04 -4.03 11.33
CA LEU A 36 7.57 -4.95 10.29
C LEU A 36 8.42 -6.21 10.22
N ARG A 37 9.75 -6.06 10.35
CA ARG A 37 10.67 -7.19 10.35
C ARG A 37 10.48 -8.07 11.59
N GLU A 38 10.33 -7.47 12.78
CA GLU A 38 10.09 -8.19 14.02
C GLU A 38 8.79 -8.99 13.99
N ASN A 39 7.76 -8.47 13.30
CA ASN A 39 6.47 -9.12 13.14
C ASN A 39 6.43 -10.09 11.95
N GLY A 40 7.52 -10.25 11.24
CA GLY A 40 7.63 -11.22 10.16
C GLY A 40 7.00 -10.83 8.83
N TYR A 41 6.72 -9.55 8.61
CA TYR A 41 6.15 -9.07 7.36
C TYR A 41 7.18 -8.79 6.28
N ILE A 42 8.40 -8.45 6.68
CA ILE A 42 9.51 -8.16 5.75
C ILE A 42 10.80 -8.79 6.24
N THR A 43 11.74 -8.95 5.32
CA THR A 43 13.15 -9.21 5.61
C THR A 43 13.98 -8.07 5.06
N MET A 44 15.17 -7.87 5.63
CA MET A 44 16.10 -6.86 5.17
C MET A 44 17.50 -7.46 5.16
N ASP A 45 18.21 -7.35 4.04
CA ASP A 45 19.58 -7.83 3.95
C ASP A 45 20.59 -6.78 4.45
N LYS A 46 21.88 -7.12 4.36
CA LYS A 46 22.97 -6.25 4.80
C LYS A 46 23.06 -4.94 4.00
N ASP A 47 22.53 -4.90 2.80
CA ASP A 47 22.51 -3.73 1.94
C ASP A 47 21.21 -2.91 2.11
N SER A 48 20.45 -3.20 3.13
CA SER A 48 19.16 -2.57 3.44
C SER A 48 18.09 -2.78 2.36
N LEU A 49 18.26 -3.84 1.55
CA LEU A 49 17.26 -4.22 0.56
C LEU A 49 16.12 -4.95 1.26
N ILE A 50 14.90 -4.45 1.06
CA ILE A 50 13.69 -4.95 1.72
C ILE A 50 13.00 -5.96 0.83
N THR A 51 12.65 -7.11 1.41
CA THR A 51 11.85 -8.13 0.73
C THR A 51 10.62 -8.45 1.57
N LEU A 52 9.46 -8.46 0.93
CA LEU A 52 8.22 -8.86 1.60
C LEU A 52 8.23 -10.37 1.81
N THR A 53 7.91 -10.81 3.04
CA THR A 53 7.66 -12.23 3.31
C THR A 53 6.31 -12.63 2.71
N ASP A 54 6.00 -13.93 2.67
CA ASP A 54 4.68 -14.39 2.20
C ASP A 54 3.55 -13.75 3.01
N LYS A 55 3.72 -13.65 4.32
CA LYS A 55 2.77 -12.98 5.20
C LYS A 55 2.62 -11.50 4.88
N GLY A 56 3.74 -10.81 4.67
CA GLY A 56 3.76 -9.39 4.31
C GLY A 56 3.18 -9.14 2.92
N MET A 57 3.48 -10.01 1.97
CA MET A 57 2.96 -9.92 0.61
C MET A 57 1.44 -10.09 0.59
N GLU A 58 0.91 -11.03 1.35
CA GLU A 58 -0.54 -11.25 1.42
C GLU A 58 -1.28 -9.99 1.90
N ILE A 59 -0.79 -9.38 2.97
CA ILE A 59 -1.39 -8.16 3.52
C ILE A 59 -1.22 -6.99 2.56
N ALA A 60 -0.03 -6.81 2.00
CA ALA A 60 0.26 -5.72 1.08
C ALA A 60 -0.58 -5.82 -0.19
N GLN A 61 -0.75 -7.01 -0.75
CA GLN A 61 -1.59 -7.22 -1.93
C GLN A 61 -3.05 -6.92 -1.65
N ARG A 62 -3.56 -7.32 -0.48
CA ARG A 62 -4.95 -7.04 -0.08
C ARG A 62 -5.19 -5.53 -0.02
N MET A 63 -4.29 -4.79 0.63
CA MET A 63 -4.42 -3.34 0.72
C MET A 63 -4.27 -2.66 -0.63
N TYR A 64 -3.36 -3.16 -1.46
CA TYR A 64 -3.15 -2.62 -2.80
C TYR A 64 -4.37 -2.85 -3.70
N GLU A 65 -4.99 -4.01 -3.62
CA GLU A 65 -6.23 -4.31 -4.36
C GLU A 65 -7.36 -3.39 -3.92
N ARG A 66 -7.49 -3.14 -2.62
CA ARG A 66 -8.46 -2.18 -2.08
C ARG A 66 -8.20 -0.79 -2.63
N HIS A 67 -6.96 -0.36 -2.64
CA HIS A 67 -6.56 0.94 -3.17
C HIS A 67 -6.94 1.09 -4.65
N LYS A 68 -6.59 0.11 -5.46
CA LYS A 68 -6.91 0.12 -6.90
C LYS A 68 -8.42 0.18 -7.15
N LEU A 69 -9.18 -0.66 -6.45
CA LEU A 69 -10.63 -0.72 -6.60
C LEU A 69 -11.28 0.59 -6.21
N LEU A 70 -10.91 1.17 -5.07
CA LEU A 70 -11.46 2.42 -4.60
C LEU A 70 -11.10 3.58 -5.52
N THR A 71 -9.86 3.60 -6.03
CA THR A 71 -9.45 4.62 -7.01
C THR A 71 -10.30 4.55 -8.27
N GLN A 72 -10.51 3.35 -8.81
CA GLN A 72 -11.35 3.15 -9.99
C GLN A 72 -12.80 3.55 -9.73
N PHE A 73 -13.33 3.18 -8.58
CA PHE A 73 -14.69 3.52 -8.20
C PHE A 73 -14.90 5.03 -8.14
N LEU A 74 -14.00 5.74 -7.48
CA LEU A 74 -14.09 7.20 -7.36
C LEU A 74 -13.91 7.89 -8.71
N THR A 75 -12.97 7.42 -9.52
CA THR A 75 -12.75 7.95 -10.87
C THR A 75 -14.00 7.76 -11.73
N HIS A 76 -14.64 6.60 -11.60
CA HIS A 76 -15.88 6.31 -12.33
C HIS A 76 -17.03 7.23 -11.92
N LEU A 77 -17.05 7.68 -10.66
CA LEU A 77 -18.02 8.66 -10.16
C LEU A 77 -17.76 10.07 -10.68
N GLY A 78 -16.62 10.32 -11.30
CA GLY A 78 -16.28 11.63 -11.83
C GLY A 78 -15.19 12.37 -11.05
N VAL A 79 -14.60 11.73 -10.05
CA VAL A 79 -13.47 12.29 -9.29
C VAL A 79 -12.22 12.22 -10.16
N SER A 80 -11.38 13.27 -10.16
CA SER A 80 -10.11 13.25 -10.89
C SER A 80 -9.21 12.13 -10.38
N GLU A 81 -8.36 11.59 -11.24
CA GLU A 81 -7.50 10.47 -10.89
C GLU A 81 -6.60 10.77 -9.70
N GLU A 82 -6.03 11.98 -9.66
CA GLU A 82 -5.16 12.42 -8.58
C GLU A 82 -5.89 12.43 -7.23
N VAL A 83 -7.05 13.07 -7.18
CA VAL A 83 -7.86 13.13 -5.96
C VAL A 83 -8.39 11.75 -5.58
N ALA A 84 -8.79 10.96 -6.58
CA ALA A 84 -9.27 9.59 -6.33
C ALA A 84 -8.20 8.72 -5.65
N ARG A 85 -6.94 8.82 -6.04
CA ARG A 85 -5.84 8.09 -5.41
C ARG A 85 -5.62 8.52 -3.98
N GLU A 86 -5.64 9.83 -3.73
CA GLU A 86 -5.46 10.37 -2.38
C GLU A 86 -6.59 9.93 -1.45
N ASP A 87 -7.83 10.07 -1.91
CA ASP A 87 -9.00 9.69 -1.11
C ASP A 87 -9.09 8.18 -0.92
N ALA A 88 -8.77 7.39 -1.93
CA ALA A 88 -8.73 5.94 -1.83
C ALA A 88 -7.74 5.48 -0.75
N CYS A 89 -6.58 6.12 -0.66
CA CYS A 89 -5.58 5.83 0.35
C CYS A 89 -6.13 6.07 1.77
N LYS A 90 -6.92 7.11 1.95
CA LYS A 90 -7.57 7.41 3.23
C LYS A 90 -8.69 6.42 3.54
N ILE A 91 -9.56 6.18 2.57
CA ILE A 91 -10.73 5.34 2.75
C ILE A 91 -10.36 3.88 3.06
N GLU A 92 -9.36 3.34 2.38
CA GLU A 92 -9.01 1.92 2.50
C GLU A 92 -8.62 1.51 3.93
N HIS A 93 -8.14 2.45 4.74
CA HIS A 93 -7.76 2.21 6.12
C HIS A 93 -8.89 2.40 7.11
N ASP A 94 -9.96 3.07 6.71
CA ASP A 94 -11.01 3.51 7.62
C ASP A 94 -12.34 2.78 7.44
N ILE A 95 -12.48 1.94 6.42
CA ILE A 95 -13.72 1.21 6.19
C ILE A 95 -13.61 -0.25 6.60
N SER A 96 -14.74 -0.82 6.99
CA SER A 96 -14.83 -2.24 7.33
C SER A 96 -14.78 -3.12 6.08
N ASP A 97 -14.52 -4.41 6.29
CA ASP A 97 -14.57 -5.40 5.20
C ASP A 97 -15.97 -5.49 4.59
N GLU A 98 -17.01 -5.34 5.40
CA GLU A 98 -18.39 -5.34 4.93
C GLU A 98 -18.64 -4.21 3.95
N THR A 99 -18.24 -2.99 4.31
CA THR A 99 -18.39 -1.83 3.43
C THR A 99 -17.57 -1.99 2.15
N PHE A 100 -16.31 -2.46 2.27
CA PHE A 100 -15.49 -2.70 1.10
C PHE A 100 -16.11 -3.74 0.17
N THR A 101 -16.63 -4.84 0.71
CA THR A 101 -17.28 -5.89 -0.07
C THR A 101 -18.51 -5.35 -0.81
N ALA A 102 -19.29 -4.49 -0.17
CA ALA A 102 -20.46 -3.85 -0.80
C ALA A 102 -20.03 -2.95 -1.97
N ILE A 103 -18.99 -2.14 -1.79
CA ILE A 103 -18.43 -1.30 -2.85
C ILE A 103 -17.92 -2.16 -4.00
N LYS A 104 -17.23 -3.25 -3.69
CA LYS A 104 -16.68 -4.17 -4.70
C LYS A 104 -17.79 -4.78 -5.56
N ARG A 105 -18.90 -5.18 -4.96
CA ARG A 105 -20.05 -5.70 -5.71
C ARG A 105 -20.63 -4.66 -6.65
N HIS A 106 -20.75 -3.45 -6.20
CA HIS A 106 -21.27 -2.35 -7.01
C HIS A 106 -20.30 -2.01 -8.13
N ALA A 107 -19.01 -1.94 -7.83
CA ALA A 107 -17.96 -1.69 -8.82
C ALA A 107 -17.89 -2.80 -9.87
N GLY A 108 -18.22 -4.04 -9.52
CA GLY A 108 -18.22 -5.16 -10.44
C GLY A 108 -19.25 -5.07 -11.57
N VAL A 109 -20.24 -4.18 -11.44
CA VAL A 109 -21.24 -3.93 -12.50
C VAL A 109 -20.93 -2.67 -13.31
N MET A 110 -19.86 -1.97 -12.99
CA MET A 110 -19.36 -0.85 -13.75
C MET A 110 -18.50 -1.35 -14.96
#